data_d5963bb0af8baee448fd28aaf2461b83
#
_entry.id   d5963bb0af8baee448fd28aaf2461b83
#
_cell.length_a   1.000
_cell.length_b   1.000
_cell.length_c   1.000
_cell.angle_alpha   90.00
_cell.angle_beta   90.00
_cell.angle_gamma   90.00
#
_symmetry.space_group_name_H-M   'P 1'
#
loop_
_entity.id
_entity.type
_entity.pdbx_description
1 polymer ?
#
loop_
_entity_poly.entity_id
_entity_poly.type
_entity_poly.pdbx_seq_one_letter_code
_entity_poly.pdbx_strand_id
1 'polypeptide(L)'
;MADRGYRGRPQRGERADRQINAGHSRGLDTALSDTEAKIRKLKTERIYAYDQNGKEISHSTRGTSTSTKLPSGYNYKDAILTHNHPGKGLTNNIAGRIGRSFSSADIAIAVTHNAAEVRAITSSYTYSMKRPKNGWGISTPRQAVNVARKIKEKRNKYFNAYVAKPSSDYTHGRMSREQLSIVWDRADVVSTNKALREVAKELGWNYTRKRTS
;
A
#
# COMPACT_ATOMS: atom_id res chain seq x y z
N MET A 1 8.32 36.92 42.93
CA MET A 1 7.04 36.34 42.46
C MET A 1 7.30 35.68 41.12
N ALA A 2 7.28 34.36 41.06
CA ALA A 2 7.59 33.61 39.86
C ALA A 2 6.28 33.30 39.09
N ASP A 3 6.19 33.83 37.91
CA ASP A 3 5.06 33.61 36.97
C ASP A 3 5.05 32.14 36.53
N ARG A 4 4.03 31.38 36.95
CA ARG A 4 3.79 30.00 36.53
C ARG A 4 2.99 30.05 35.22
N GLY A 5 3.70 30.08 34.10
CA GLY A 5 3.11 29.97 32.78
C GLY A 5 2.18 28.75 32.68
N TYR A 6 0.91 28.99 32.45
CA TYR A 6 -0.16 28.03 32.26
C TYR A 6 0.08 27.32 30.92
N ARG A 7 0.67 26.11 30.95
CA ARG A 7 0.78 25.26 29.76
C ARG A 7 -0.61 24.69 29.47
N GLY A 8 -1.31 25.31 28.54
CA GLY A 8 -2.59 24.82 28.03
C GLY A 8 -2.49 23.36 27.59
N ARG A 9 -3.50 22.56 27.93
CA ARG A 9 -3.61 21.18 27.43
C ARG A 9 -3.73 21.21 25.89
N PRO A 10 -2.95 20.42 25.14
CA PRO A 10 -3.08 20.38 23.70
C PRO A 10 -4.50 19.99 23.30
N GLN A 11 -5.06 20.70 22.32
CA GLN A 11 -6.40 20.43 21.80
C GLN A 11 -6.45 19.02 21.18
N ARG A 12 -7.66 18.43 21.14
CA ARG A 12 -7.88 17.04 20.72
C ARG A 12 -7.32 16.72 19.31
N GLY A 13 -7.28 17.73 18.41
CA GLY A 13 -6.69 17.63 17.08
C GLY A 13 -5.16 17.49 17.09
N GLU A 14 -4.47 18.28 17.94
CA GLU A 14 -3.00 18.22 18.04
C GLU A 14 -2.48 16.88 18.60
N ARG A 15 -3.27 16.18 19.42
CA ARG A 15 -2.93 14.83 19.90
C ARG A 15 -3.04 13.79 18.81
N ALA A 16 -4.08 13.86 17.96
CA ALA A 16 -4.24 12.96 16.83
C ALA A 16 -3.09 13.13 15.81
N ASP A 17 -2.73 14.37 15.49
CA ASP A 17 -1.62 14.67 14.58
C ASP A 17 -0.26 14.22 15.11
N ARG A 18 -0.03 14.30 16.42
CA ARG A 18 1.19 13.75 17.04
C ARG A 18 1.23 12.22 16.98
N GLN A 19 0.10 11.53 17.16
CA GLN A 19 0.02 10.07 17.08
C GLN A 19 0.28 9.55 15.65
N ILE A 20 -0.24 10.22 14.61
CA ILE A 20 0.00 9.88 13.21
C ILE A 20 1.50 9.96 12.86
N ASN A 21 2.25 10.82 13.52
CA ASN A 21 3.69 11.05 13.28
C ASN A 21 4.63 10.27 14.20
N ALA A 22 4.14 9.80 15.35
CA ALA A 22 4.95 9.10 16.36
C ALA A 22 5.07 7.57 16.13
N GLY A 23 4.48 7.05 15.05
CA GLY A 23 4.34 5.60 14.84
C GLY A 23 2.99 5.09 15.34
N HIS A 24 2.81 3.79 15.23
CA HIS A 24 1.60 3.11 15.72
C HIS A 24 1.61 2.98 17.24
N SER A 25 0.42 2.95 17.87
CA SER A 25 0.30 2.50 19.25
C SER A 25 0.64 1.00 19.35
N ARG A 26 1.05 0.54 20.55
CA ARG A 26 1.31 -0.89 20.77
C ARG A 26 0.07 -1.75 20.45
N GLY A 27 -1.13 -1.28 20.80
CA GLY A 27 -2.37 -1.99 20.48
C GLY A 27 -2.60 -2.14 18.97
N LEU A 28 -2.34 -1.08 18.20
CA LEU A 28 -2.43 -1.09 16.75
C LEU A 28 -1.39 -2.02 16.13
N ASP A 29 -0.13 -1.97 16.58
CA ASP A 29 0.93 -2.85 16.06
C ASP A 29 0.59 -4.32 16.29
N THR A 30 0.05 -4.67 17.45
CA THR A 30 -0.41 -6.04 17.76
C THR A 30 -1.56 -6.44 16.84
N ALA A 31 -2.62 -5.63 16.72
CA ALA A 31 -3.76 -5.91 15.87
C ALA A 31 -3.38 -6.08 14.39
N LEU A 32 -2.48 -5.22 13.88
CA LEU A 32 -1.94 -5.32 12.53
C LEU A 32 -1.13 -6.61 12.35
N SER A 33 -0.22 -6.92 13.28
CA SER A 33 0.61 -8.12 13.21
C SER A 33 -0.23 -9.39 13.13
N ASP A 34 -1.20 -9.52 14.02
CA ASP A 34 -2.08 -10.70 14.09
C ASP A 34 -2.95 -10.86 12.85
N THR A 35 -3.53 -9.75 12.38
CA THR A 35 -4.37 -9.76 11.17
C THR A 35 -3.55 -10.02 9.93
N GLU A 36 -2.42 -9.34 9.77
CA GLU A 36 -1.55 -9.49 8.61
C GLU A 36 -0.96 -10.90 8.50
N ALA A 37 -0.64 -11.55 9.62
CA ALA A 37 -0.22 -12.96 9.65
C ALA A 37 -1.34 -13.90 9.15
N LYS A 38 -2.60 -13.62 9.51
CA LYS A 38 -3.77 -14.40 9.07
C LYS A 38 -4.06 -14.19 7.58
N ILE A 39 -4.23 -12.92 7.14
CA ILE A 39 -4.64 -12.62 5.77
C ILE A 39 -3.57 -12.94 4.74
N ARG A 40 -2.30 -12.95 5.09
CA ARG A 40 -1.17 -13.31 4.24
C ARG A 40 -1.32 -14.71 3.62
N LYS A 41 -1.96 -15.63 4.32
CA LYS A 41 -2.14 -17.03 3.91
C LYS A 41 -3.40 -17.23 3.06
N LEU A 42 -4.24 -16.22 2.92
CA LEU A 42 -5.52 -16.36 2.21
C LEU A 42 -5.31 -16.33 0.68
N LYS A 43 -6.14 -17.12 -0.02
CA LYS A 43 -6.19 -17.15 -1.49
C LYS A 43 -7.09 -16.07 -2.08
N THR A 44 -7.85 -15.37 -1.24
CA THR A 44 -8.74 -14.27 -1.61
C THR A 44 -8.35 -13.01 -0.86
N GLU A 45 -8.57 -11.85 -1.47
CA GLU A 45 -8.31 -10.58 -0.82
C GLU A 45 -9.28 -10.33 0.34
N ARG A 46 -8.75 -9.80 1.42
CA ARG A 46 -9.48 -9.30 2.58
C ARG A 46 -8.93 -7.94 2.97
N ILE A 47 -9.80 -7.03 3.34
CA ILE A 47 -9.43 -5.73 3.87
C ILE A 47 -9.98 -5.57 5.27
N TYR A 48 -9.15 -5.03 6.14
CA TYR A 48 -9.45 -4.66 7.52
C TYR A 48 -9.17 -3.18 7.73
N ALA A 49 -9.96 -2.54 8.55
CA ALA A 49 -9.79 -1.16 8.97
C ALA A 49 -9.69 -1.08 10.48
N TYR A 50 -8.70 -0.37 10.97
CA TYR A 50 -8.44 -0.15 12.40
C TYR A 50 -8.38 1.34 12.72
N ASP A 51 -8.77 1.70 13.94
CA ASP A 51 -8.45 3.02 14.50
C ASP A 51 -6.99 3.10 14.97
N GLN A 52 -6.57 4.28 15.43
CA GLN A 52 -5.20 4.53 15.91
C GLN A 52 -4.84 3.74 17.19
N ASN A 53 -5.82 3.16 17.88
CA ASN A 53 -5.61 2.38 19.08
C ASN A 53 -5.59 0.86 18.82
N GLY A 54 -5.89 0.44 17.58
CA GLY A 54 -5.96 -0.96 17.17
C GLY A 54 -7.33 -1.59 17.35
N LYS A 55 -8.38 -0.78 17.62
CA LYS A 55 -9.76 -1.27 17.58
C LYS A 55 -10.19 -1.43 16.14
N GLU A 56 -10.71 -2.60 15.79
CA GLU A 56 -11.26 -2.85 14.48
C GLU A 56 -12.52 -2.00 14.23
N ILE A 57 -12.52 -1.28 13.11
CA ILE A 57 -13.65 -0.49 12.62
C ILE A 57 -14.56 -1.38 11.78
N SER A 58 -13.96 -2.13 10.85
CA SER A 58 -14.67 -3.05 9.97
C SER A 58 -13.72 -4.00 9.24
N HIS A 59 -14.25 -5.05 8.65
CA HIS A 59 -13.52 -5.89 7.69
C HIS A 59 -14.43 -6.41 6.59
N SER A 60 -13.84 -6.76 5.44
CA SER A 60 -14.57 -7.44 4.37
C SER A 60 -14.74 -8.91 4.68
N THR A 61 -15.95 -9.43 4.49
CA THR A 61 -16.24 -10.87 4.64
C THR A 61 -16.09 -11.64 3.33
N ARG A 62 -16.08 -10.94 2.20
CA ARG A 62 -15.99 -11.50 0.85
C ARG A 62 -14.96 -10.76 0.02
N GLY A 63 -14.25 -11.49 -0.83
CA GLY A 63 -13.31 -10.98 -1.82
C GLY A 63 -12.94 -12.07 -2.81
N THR A 64 -12.39 -11.66 -3.95
CA THR A 64 -11.84 -12.56 -4.97
C THR A 64 -10.33 -12.70 -4.80
N SER A 65 -9.65 -13.40 -5.70
CA SER A 65 -8.18 -13.45 -5.70
C SER A 65 -7.51 -12.13 -6.12
N THR A 66 -8.28 -11.14 -6.58
CA THR A 66 -7.75 -9.89 -7.15
C THR A 66 -8.51 -8.64 -6.73
N SER A 67 -9.51 -8.77 -5.87
CA SER A 67 -10.29 -7.61 -5.41
C SER A 67 -11.03 -7.89 -4.11
N THR A 68 -11.17 -6.84 -3.31
CA THR A 68 -12.06 -6.79 -2.15
C THR A 68 -12.68 -5.40 -2.06
N LYS A 69 -13.76 -5.27 -1.31
CA LYS A 69 -14.43 -3.99 -1.09
C LYS A 69 -14.36 -3.61 0.38
N LEU A 70 -14.04 -2.37 0.63
CA LEU A 70 -14.17 -1.80 1.96
C LEU A 70 -15.68 -1.70 2.31
N PRO A 71 -16.13 -2.22 3.46
CA PRO A 71 -17.55 -2.13 3.85
C PRO A 71 -18.04 -0.69 3.89
N SER A 72 -19.27 -0.45 3.45
CA SER A 72 -19.92 0.88 3.52
C SER A 72 -20.51 1.14 4.90
N GLY A 73 -20.82 2.43 5.18
CA GLY A 73 -21.50 2.83 6.43
C GLY A 73 -20.56 3.10 7.60
N TYR A 74 -19.24 3.03 7.41
CA TYR A 74 -18.24 3.31 8.44
C TYR A 74 -17.45 4.58 8.13
N ASN A 75 -16.95 5.25 9.17
CA ASN A 75 -16.03 6.38 9.01
C ASN A 75 -14.58 5.86 9.01
N TYR A 76 -13.91 6.00 7.89
CA TYR A 76 -12.50 5.57 7.71
C TYR A 76 -11.49 6.73 7.79
N LYS A 77 -11.94 7.93 8.12
CA LYS A 77 -11.03 9.06 8.36
C LYS A 77 -10.05 8.67 9.48
N ASP A 78 -8.76 8.89 9.20
CA ASP A 78 -7.67 8.56 10.11
C ASP A 78 -7.51 7.05 10.42
N ALA A 79 -8.23 6.18 9.70
CA ALA A 79 -8.09 4.73 9.84
C ALA A 79 -6.79 4.21 9.22
N ILE A 80 -6.33 3.05 9.69
CA ILE A 80 -5.31 2.23 9.05
C ILE A 80 -6.04 1.11 8.30
N LEU A 81 -5.88 1.10 6.98
CA LEU A 81 -6.43 0.08 6.10
C LEU A 81 -5.36 -0.96 5.78
N THR A 82 -5.60 -2.23 6.08
CA THR A 82 -4.68 -3.32 5.72
C THR A 82 -5.41 -4.38 4.90
N HIS A 83 -4.81 -4.84 3.81
CA HIS A 83 -5.35 -5.88 2.94
C HIS A 83 -4.25 -6.76 2.38
N ASN A 84 -4.61 -7.99 1.98
CA ASN A 84 -3.66 -8.87 1.34
C ASN A 84 -3.82 -8.83 -0.19
N HIS A 85 -2.68 -9.00 -0.86
CA HIS A 85 -2.62 -9.36 -2.27
C HIS A 85 -2.21 -10.84 -2.37
N PRO A 86 -3.16 -11.74 -2.58
CA PRO A 86 -2.86 -13.15 -2.72
C PRO A 86 -1.89 -13.36 -3.88
N GLY A 87 -0.78 -14.02 -3.63
CA GLY A 87 0.04 -14.50 -4.71
C GLY A 87 -0.82 -15.39 -5.59
N LYS A 88 -0.87 -15.13 -6.88
CA LYS A 88 -1.53 -16.05 -7.81
C LYS A 88 -0.82 -17.40 -7.66
N GLY A 89 -1.48 -18.33 -6.95
CA GLY A 89 -0.97 -19.68 -6.66
C GLY A 89 -0.84 -20.57 -7.89
N LEU A 90 -0.65 -19.98 -9.04
CA LEU A 90 -0.66 -20.68 -10.32
C LEU A 90 0.71 -20.88 -10.91
N THR A 91 1.76 -20.37 -10.31
CA THR A 91 3.07 -20.66 -10.88
C THR A 91 4.17 -20.45 -9.85
N ASN A 92 5.25 -21.17 -10.01
CA ASN A 92 6.57 -20.89 -9.47
C ASN A 92 7.11 -19.51 -9.90
N ASN A 93 6.28 -18.58 -10.38
CA ASN A 93 6.71 -17.29 -10.87
C ASN A 93 7.01 -16.32 -9.71
N ILE A 94 7.96 -15.45 -9.94
CA ILE A 94 8.49 -14.52 -8.94
C ILE A 94 7.41 -13.51 -8.52
N ALA A 95 6.59 -13.02 -9.45
CA ALA A 95 5.52 -12.07 -9.14
C ALA A 95 4.44 -12.71 -8.26
N GLY A 96 4.12 -13.98 -8.48
CA GLY A 96 3.20 -14.75 -7.63
C GLY A 96 3.74 -14.96 -6.21
N ARG A 97 5.06 -15.15 -6.07
CA ARG A 97 5.71 -15.34 -4.75
C ARG A 97 5.94 -14.02 -4.01
N ILE A 98 6.34 -12.96 -4.72
CA ILE A 98 6.66 -11.67 -4.11
C ILE A 98 5.40 -10.87 -3.87
N GLY A 99 4.41 -10.98 -4.76
CA GLY A 99 3.19 -10.21 -4.77
C GLY A 99 3.40 -8.78 -5.27
N ARG A 100 2.32 -8.18 -5.72
CA ARG A 100 2.32 -6.80 -6.21
C ARG A 100 2.13 -5.82 -5.05
N SER A 101 2.73 -4.65 -5.18
CA SER A 101 2.46 -3.51 -4.32
C SER A 101 1.06 -2.92 -4.61
N PHE A 102 0.79 -1.73 -4.12
CA PHE A 102 -0.51 -1.06 -4.27
C PHE A 102 -0.99 -0.99 -5.72
N SER A 103 -2.27 -1.24 -5.91
CA SER A 103 -3.00 -0.83 -7.10
C SER A 103 -3.41 0.64 -7.02
N SER A 104 -3.86 1.21 -8.14
CA SER A 104 -4.44 2.56 -8.15
C SER A 104 -5.71 2.65 -7.30
N ALA A 105 -6.46 1.55 -7.20
CA ALA A 105 -7.66 1.48 -6.36
C ALA A 105 -7.34 1.58 -4.86
N ASP A 106 -6.25 0.94 -4.40
CA ASP A 106 -5.82 1.00 -3.00
C ASP A 106 -5.47 2.43 -2.60
N ILE A 107 -4.75 3.14 -3.47
CA ILE A 107 -4.42 4.54 -3.26
C ILE A 107 -5.68 5.42 -3.29
N ALA A 108 -6.58 5.18 -4.24
CA ALA A 108 -7.83 5.93 -4.34
C ALA A 108 -8.69 5.76 -3.08
N ILE A 109 -8.82 4.54 -2.55
CA ILE A 109 -9.56 4.28 -1.31
C ILE A 109 -8.94 5.05 -0.14
N ALA A 110 -7.63 4.97 0.05
CA ALA A 110 -6.94 5.66 1.14
C ALA A 110 -7.15 7.18 1.10
N VAL A 111 -7.01 7.76 -0.10
CA VAL A 111 -7.18 9.21 -0.31
C VAL A 111 -8.63 9.65 -0.14
N THR A 112 -9.59 8.95 -0.76
CA THR A 112 -11.01 9.29 -0.71
C THR A 112 -11.55 9.27 0.71
N HIS A 113 -11.13 8.30 1.50
CA HIS A 113 -11.55 8.17 2.90
C HIS A 113 -10.67 8.96 3.88
N ASN A 114 -9.66 9.70 3.37
CA ASN A 114 -8.68 10.39 4.20
C ASN A 114 -8.07 9.48 5.29
N ALA A 115 -7.80 8.21 4.93
CA ALA A 115 -7.18 7.26 5.83
C ALA A 115 -5.77 7.72 6.23
N ALA A 116 -5.31 7.34 7.41
CA ALA A 116 -3.96 7.67 7.87
C ALA A 116 -2.89 6.82 7.19
N GLU A 117 -3.23 5.57 6.87
CA GLU A 117 -2.32 4.62 6.24
C GLU A 117 -3.10 3.60 5.41
N VAL A 118 -2.53 3.17 4.28
CA VAL A 118 -2.94 1.95 3.58
C VAL A 118 -1.76 0.98 3.53
N ARG A 119 -2.05 -0.30 3.74
CA ARG A 119 -1.07 -1.39 3.79
C ARG A 119 -1.49 -2.51 2.84
N ALA A 120 -0.54 -3.01 2.06
CA ALA A 120 -0.73 -4.18 1.21
C ALA A 120 0.22 -5.31 1.66
N ILE A 121 -0.36 -6.47 1.94
CA ILE A 121 0.35 -7.62 2.51
C ILE A 121 0.48 -8.70 1.45
N THR A 122 1.69 -9.09 1.17
CA THR A 122 2.00 -10.18 0.24
C THR A 122 2.72 -11.32 0.96
N SER A 123 2.98 -12.42 0.28
CA SER A 123 3.74 -13.53 0.86
C SER A 123 5.14 -13.13 1.36
N SER A 124 5.77 -12.13 0.73
CA SER A 124 7.16 -11.77 0.98
C SER A 124 7.36 -10.37 1.54
N TYR A 125 6.37 -9.49 1.40
CA TYR A 125 6.51 -8.09 1.77
C TYR A 125 5.25 -7.53 2.41
N THR A 126 5.46 -6.54 3.28
CA THR A 126 4.47 -5.57 3.72
C THR A 126 4.82 -4.23 3.07
N TYR A 127 3.88 -3.69 2.32
CA TYR A 127 3.94 -2.34 1.76
C TYR A 127 3.08 -1.42 2.60
N SER A 128 3.55 -0.20 2.83
CA SER A 128 2.82 0.82 3.58
C SER A 128 2.93 2.16 2.85
N MET A 129 1.82 2.88 2.79
CA MET A 129 1.72 4.26 2.34
C MET A 129 1.02 5.06 3.41
N LYS A 130 1.75 5.95 4.09
CA LYS A 130 1.22 6.80 5.15
C LYS A 130 0.92 8.20 4.62
N ARG A 131 -0.19 8.75 5.10
CA ARG A 131 -0.60 10.13 4.84
C ARG A 131 0.39 11.10 5.50
N PRO A 132 0.87 12.13 4.78
CA PRO A 132 1.67 13.19 5.37
C PRO A 132 0.88 14.02 6.39
N LYS A 133 1.60 14.80 7.21
CA LYS A 133 0.97 15.74 8.17
C LYS A 133 -0.03 16.68 7.52
N ASN A 134 0.30 17.17 6.32
CA ASN A 134 -0.53 18.12 5.57
C ASN A 134 -1.63 17.44 4.73
N GLY A 135 -1.96 16.15 5.04
CA GLY A 135 -2.93 15.39 4.28
C GLY A 135 -2.34 14.76 3.01
N TRP A 136 -3.19 14.08 2.24
CA TRP A 136 -2.79 13.44 0.99
C TRP A 136 -2.45 14.42 -0.14
N GLY A 137 -2.75 15.71 0.02
CA GLY A 137 -2.59 16.72 -1.04
C GLY A 137 -3.54 16.51 -2.23
N ILE A 138 -4.57 15.71 -2.06
CA ILE A 138 -5.58 15.34 -3.06
C ILE A 138 -6.95 15.59 -2.45
N SER A 139 -7.71 16.48 -3.04
CA SER A 139 -9.04 16.90 -2.56
C SER A 139 -10.18 16.52 -3.50
N THR A 140 -9.87 16.07 -4.72
CA THR A 140 -10.88 15.74 -5.71
C THR A 140 -10.66 14.37 -6.35
N PRO A 141 -11.72 13.67 -6.80
CA PRO A 141 -11.60 12.43 -7.56
C PRO A 141 -10.71 12.57 -8.81
N ARG A 142 -10.79 13.71 -9.50
CA ARG A 142 -9.95 14.00 -10.68
C ARG A 142 -8.45 14.00 -10.35
N GLN A 143 -8.07 14.57 -9.21
CA GLN A 143 -6.68 14.55 -8.76
C GLN A 143 -6.23 13.11 -8.43
N ALA A 144 -7.08 12.30 -7.78
CA ALA A 144 -6.78 10.90 -7.52
C ALA A 144 -6.55 10.10 -8.82
N VAL A 145 -7.39 10.31 -9.84
CA VAL A 145 -7.21 9.72 -11.17
C VAL A 145 -5.89 10.15 -11.81
N ASN A 146 -5.53 11.43 -11.71
CA ASN A 146 -4.25 11.93 -12.23
C ASN A 146 -3.04 11.28 -11.55
N VAL A 147 -3.08 11.09 -10.24
CA VAL A 147 -2.00 10.39 -9.52
C VAL A 147 -1.93 8.92 -9.96
N ALA A 148 -3.06 8.24 -10.08
CA ALA A 148 -3.11 6.85 -10.57
C ALA A 148 -2.50 6.74 -11.98
N ARG A 149 -2.87 7.68 -12.88
CA ARG A 149 -2.29 7.76 -14.24
C ARG A 149 -0.78 7.98 -14.20
N LYS A 150 -0.29 8.92 -13.39
CA LYS A 150 1.15 9.19 -13.21
C LYS A 150 1.93 7.96 -12.73
N ILE A 151 1.37 7.22 -11.76
CA ILE A 151 1.96 5.95 -11.29
C ILE A 151 2.04 4.94 -12.46
N LYS A 152 0.96 4.78 -13.23
CA LYS A 152 0.90 3.86 -14.38
C LYS A 152 1.92 4.24 -15.46
N GLU A 153 2.04 5.51 -15.82
CA GLU A 153 2.99 6.01 -16.81
C GLU A 153 4.45 5.74 -16.39
N LYS A 154 4.80 6.07 -15.15
CA LYS A 154 6.15 5.78 -14.61
C LYS A 154 6.41 4.27 -14.55
N ARG A 155 5.46 3.47 -14.08
CA ARG A 155 5.58 2.01 -14.07
C ARG A 155 5.83 1.48 -15.48
N ASN A 156 5.08 1.92 -16.49
CA ASN A 156 5.26 1.47 -17.87
C ASN A 156 6.64 1.88 -18.42
N LYS A 157 7.09 3.10 -18.14
CA LYS A 157 8.44 3.56 -18.51
C LYS A 157 9.51 2.61 -17.96
N TYR A 158 9.45 2.28 -16.67
CA TYR A 158 10.43 1.39 -16.05
C TYR A 158 10.31 -0.05 -16.50
N PHE A 159 9.08 -0.53 -16.69
CA PHE A 159 8.83 -1.88 -17.21
C PHE A 159 9.45 -2.04 -18.61
N ASN A 160 9.13 -1.14 -19.54
CA ASN A 160 9.64 -1.19 -20.91
C ASN A 160 11.18 -1.13 -20.95
N ALA A 161 11.79 -0.25 -20.15
CA ALA A 161 13.25 -0.19 -20.07
C ALA A 161 13.86 -1.50 -19.53
N TYR A 162 13.20 -2.14 -18.54
CA TYR A 162 13.68 -3.39 -17.95
C TYR A 162 13.59 -4.56 -18.92
N VAL A 163 12.51 -4.65 -19.72
CA VAL A 163 12.25 -5.79 -20.59
C VAL A 163 12.80 -5.64 -22.01
N ALA A 164 13.28 -4.47 -22.41
CA ALA A 164 13.71 -4.19 -23.78
C ALA A 164 14.75 -5.20 -24.29
N LYS A 165 15.86 -5.36 -23.59
CA LYS A 165 16.92 -6.32 -23.96
C LYS A 165 16.44 -7.77 -23.87
N PRO A 166 15.83 -8.25 -22.77
CA PRO A 166 15.28 -9.59 -22.68
C PRO A 166 14.29 -9.93 -23.79
N SER A 167 13.42 -8.98 -24.17
CA SER A 167 12.46 -9.20 -25.27
C SER A 167 13.19 -9.34 -26.62
N SER A 168 14.21 -8.53 -26.89
CA SER A 168 15.08 -8.69 -28.06
C SER A 168 15.81 -10.04 -28.05
N ASP A 169 16.37 -10.45 -26.91
CA ASP A 169 17.05 -11.75 -26.80
C ASP A 169 16.11 -12.92 -27.08
N TYR A 170 14.86 -12.83 -26.63
CA TYR A 170 13.81 -13.81 -26.98
C TYR A 170 13.52 -13.83 -28.48
N THR A 171 13.31 -12.67 -29.11
CA THR A 171 13.02 -12.57 -30.55
C THR A 171 14.14 -13.15 -31.42
N HIS A 172 15.40 -13.07 -30.95
CA HIS A 172 16.55 -13.64 -31.65
C HIS A 172 16.91 -15.06 -31.20
N GLY A 173 16.04 -15.75 -30.48
CA GLY A 173 16.25 -17.14 -30.03
C GLY A 173 17.32 -17.32 -28.94
N ARG A 174 17.83 -16.24 -28.32
CA ARG A 174 18.83 -16.27 -27.24
C ARG A 174 18.23 -16.50 -25.84
N MET A 175 16.90 -16.48 -25.73
CA MET A 175 16.15 -16.65 -24.49
C MET A 175 14.91 -17.50 -24.73
N SER A 176 14.56 -18.39 -23.80
CA SER A 176 13.31 -19.14 -23.89
C SER A 176 12.10 -18.29 -23.45
N ARG A 177 10.89 -18.73 -23.85
CA ARG A 177 9.64 -18.10 -23.39
C ARG A 177 9.48 -18.14 -21.89
N GLU A 178 9.91 -19.21 -21.24
CA GLU A 178 9.85 -19.37 -19.80
C GLU A 178 10.78 -18.38 -19.09
N GLN A 179 12.01 -18.24 -19.57
CA GLN A 179 12.96 -17.25 -19.05
C GLN A 179 12.42 -15.82 -19.21
N LEU A 180 11.84 -15.47 -20.36
CA LEU A 180 11.22 -14.18 -20.61
C LEU A 180 10.05 -13.91 -19.65
N SER A 181 9.20 -14.92 -19.39
CA SER A 181 8.10 -14.80 -18.42
C SER A 181 8.59 -14.46 -17.03
N ILE A 182 9.66 -15.09 -16.56
CA ILE A 182 10.30 -14.80 -15.28
C ILE A 182 10.81 -13.35 -15.21
N VAL A 183 11.42 -12.89 -16.31
CA VAL A 183 11.90 -11.50 -16.40
C VAL A 183 10.75 -10.52 -16.35
N TRP A 184 9.66 -10.76 -17.06
CA TRP A 184 8.48 -9.88 -17.06
C TRP A 184 7.83 -9.79 -15.68
N ASP A 185 7.69 -10.92 -14.99
CA ASP A 185 7.15 -10.94 -13.63
C ASP A 185 8.01 -10.11 -12.65
N ARG A 186 9.34 -10.25 -12.77
CA ARG A 186 10.27 -9.44 -11.98
C ARG A 186 10.19 -7.96 -12.35
N ALA A 187 10.12 -7.66 -13.65
CA ALA A 187 10.00 -6.31 -14.18
C ALA A 187 8.73 -5.62 -13.64
N ASP A 188 7.59 -6.32 -13.59
CA ASP A 188 6.33 -5.78 -13.07
C ASP A 188 6.46 -5.35 -11.60
N VAL A 189 7.00 -6.23 -10.75
CA VAL A 189 7.19 -5.93 -9.32
C VAL A 189 8.17 -4.77 -9.10
N VAL A 190 9.32 -4.79 -9.78
CA VAL A 190 10.37 -3.77 -9.64
C VAL A 190 9.88 -2.42 -10.14
N SER A 191 9.25 -2.39 -11.31
CA SER A 191 8.76 -1.16 -11.96
C SER A 191 7.64 -0.51 -11.15
N THR A 192 6.69 -1.30 -10.63
CA THR A 192 5.62 -0.81 -9.78
C THR A 192 6.18 -0.20 -8.49
N ASN A 193 7.09 -0.90 -7.82
CA ASN A 193 7.70 -0.40 -6.59
C ASN A 193 8.51 0.90 -6.82
N LYS A 194 9.24 0.99 -7.94
CA LYS A 194 10.01 2.19 -8.30
C LYS A 194 9.08 3.37 -8.59
N ALA A 195 8.02 3.16 -9.38
CA ALA A 195 7.05 4.19 -9.71
C ALA A 195 6.35 4.75 -8.46
N LEU A 196 5.88 3.86 -7.56
CA LEU A 196 5.25 4.26 -6.31
C LEU A 196 6.19 5.06 -5.41
N ARG A 197 7.46 4.64 -5.29
CA ARG A 197 8.45 5.37 -4.49
C ARG A 197 8.69 6.78 -5.02
N GLU A 198 8.78 6.95 -6.34
CA GLU A 198 8.99 8.26 -6.94
C GLU A 198 7.78 9.17 -6.78
N VAL A 199 6.58 8.67 -7.10
CA VAL A 199 5.35 9.45 -6.96
C VAL A 199 5.10 9.80 -5.50
N ALA A 200 5.32 8.87 -4.57
CA ALA A 200 5.24 9.15 -3.15
C ALA A 200 6.20 10.26 -2.72
N LYS A 201 7.46 10.22 -3.17
CA LYS A 201 8.45 11.27 -2.90
C LYS A 201 8.00 12.64 -3.44
N GLU A 202 7.48 12.69 -4.67
CA GLU A 202 7.00 13.92 -5.31
C GLU A 202 5.79 14.54 -4.58
N LEU A 203 4.93 13.69 -3.99
CA LEU A 203 3.74 14.11 -3.25
C LEU A 203 3.98 14.25 -1.73
N GLY A 204 5.21 13.99 -1.26
CA GLY A 204 5.54 14.01 0.16
C GLY A 204 4.95 12.85 0.95
N TRP A 205 4.46 11.80 0.28
CA TRP A 205 3.89 10.61 0.94
C TRP A 205 4.99 9.70 1.50
N ASN A 206 4.72 9.06 2.61
CA ASN A 206 5.66 8.12 3.21
C ASN A 206 5.40 6.69 2.73
N TYR A 207 6.10 6.26 1.69
CA TYR A 207 6.03 4.90 1.14
C TYR A 207 7.17 4.04 1.68
N THR A 208 6.83 2.88 2.23
CA THR A 208 7.80 1.90 2.70
C THR A 208 7.49 0.50 2.16
N ARG A 209 8.54 -0.33 2.09
CA ARG A 209 8.46 -1.76 1.81
C ARG A 209 9.35 -2.49 2.79
N LYS A 210 8.78 -3.39 3.56
CA LYS A 210 9.52 -4.27 4.48
C LYS A 210 9.38 -5.71 4.02
N ARG A 211 10.48 -6.46 4.05
CA ARG A 211 10.44 -7.91 3.84
C ARG A 211 9.80 -8.55 5.07
N THR A 212 8.96 -9.54 4.84
CA THR A 212 8.43 -10.37 5.92
C THR A 212 9.52 -11.35 6.35
N SER A 213 9.77 -11.39 7.62
CA SER A 213 10.60 -12.41 8.27
C SER A 213 9.90 -13.75 8.24
#